data_2602c3808ff114bbc9394a1789c7f823
#
_entry.id   2602c3808ff114bbc9394a1789c7f823
#
_cell.length_a   1.000
_cell.length_b   1.000
_cell.length_c   1.000
_cell.angle_alpha   90.00
_cell.angle_beta   90.00
_cell.angle_gamma   90.00
#
_symmetry.space_group_name_H-M   'P 1'
#
loop_
_entity.id
_entity.type
_entity.pdbx_description
1 polymer ?
#
loop_
_entity_poly.entity_id
_entity_poly.type
_entity_poly.pdbx_seq_one_letter_code
_entity_poly.pdbx_strand_id
1 'polypeptide(L)'
;MEQCACVERELDKVLYRFVMYGHLSEESLDELLRYVSEVRRHLASSGLKDGDLTGIVYSSMSQCCKNIKESLQRLASSHKDIHGSVSKVGKAIDRNFDAEISAVVADNVWELQERQKYLSETIVEHLYRQGMLNVAEDLCKESGVAIDISMKQPFLELNRILEALKMRDLHPALEWAITNRQRLLDHNSTLEFRLHRLYFISLLSGGMKNQAEALQYARHFQPFATQHQRDIQILMGSLVYLRIGIENSPYRHLLENTNWSDICTIFTRDACALLGLSVESPLSVSFSSGCMALPVLMNIRQVIEQRQCTGVWSHKDELPIEIDLGKKCWYHSVFSCPILRQQTTETNPPMKLICGHVISRDALNKLINTGK
;
A
#
# COMPACT_ATOMS: atom_id res chain seq x y z
N MET A 1 -7.09 -21.60 -11.03
CA MET A 1 -8.29 -20.93 -10.46
C MET A 1 -8.69 -21.52 -9.09
N GLU A 2 -8.76 -22.83 -8.93
CA GLU A 2 -9.13 -23.43 -7.62
C GLU A 2 -8.17 -23.09 -6.47
N GLN A 3 -6.87 -23.00 -6.77
CA GLN A 3 -5.82 -22.63 -5.80
C GLN A 3 -5.98 -21.18 -5.28
N CYS A 4 -6.24 -20.22 -6.18
CA CYS A 4 -6.52 -18.83 -5.80
C CYS A 4 -7.80 -18.71 -4.98
N ALA A 5 -8.89 -19.40 -5.37
CA ALA A 5 -10.16 -19.38 -4.65
C ALA A 5 -10.07 -19.89 -3.21
N CYS A 6 -9.10 -20.78 -2.92
CA CYS A 6 -8.86 -21.24 -1.56
C CYS A 6 -8.21 -20.15 -0.70
N VAL A 7 -7.25 -19.41 -1.26
CA VAL A 7 -6.58 -18.28 -0.58
C VAL A 7 -7.55 -17.11 -0.41
N GLU A 8 -8.33 -16.78 -1.45
CA GLU A 8 -9.36 -15.74 -1.40
C GLU A 8 -10.35 -15.95 -0.27
N ARG A 9 -10.88 -17.18 -0.12
CA ARG A 9 -11.80 -17.51 0.99
C ARG A 9 -11.19 -17.31 2.37
N GLU A 10 -9.91 -17.60 2.56
CA GLU A 10 -9.25 -17.33 3.85
C GLU A 10 -8.97 -15.84 4.04
N LEU A 11 -8.67 -15.11 2.95
CA LEU A 11 -8.50 -13.66 2.96
C LEU A 11 -9.80 -12.93 3.34
N ASP A 12 -10.93 -13.34 2.74
CA ASP A 12 -12.25 -12.77 3.06
C ASP A 12 -12.60 -12.94 4.55
N LYS A 13 -12.24 -14.09 5.14
CA LYS A 13 -12.43 -14.30 6.58
C LYS A 13 -11.57 -13.35 7.43
N VAL A 14 -10.35 -13.05 6.97
CA VAL A 14 -9.47 -12.08 7.65
C VAL A 14 -10.06 -10.68 7.54
N LEU A 15 -10.49 -10.25 6.36
CA LEU A 15 -11.11 -8.95 6.12
C LEU A 15 -12.37 -8.76 6.97
N TYR A 16 -13.26 -9.76 6.98
CA TYR A 16 -14.45 -9.73 7.82
C TYR A 16 -14.10 -9.56 9.30
N ARG A 17 -13.11 -10.29 9.81
CA ARG A 17 -12.67 -10.18 11.21
C ARG A 17 -12.05 -8.82 11.53
N PHE A 18 -11.30 -8.22 10.60
CA PHE A 18 -10.79 -6.86 10.77
C PHE A 18 -11.90 -5.83 10.91
N VAL A 19 -12.92 -5.91 10.07
CA VAL A 19 -14.09 -5.00 10.14
C VAL A 19 -14.80 -5.16 11.47
N MET A 20 -15.09 -6.42 11.87
CA MET A 20 -15.75 -6.71 13.15
C MET A 20 -14.92 -6.26 14.36
N TYR A 21 -13.59 -6.41 14.29
CA TYR A 21 -12.69 -5.92 15.33
C TYR A 21 -12.68 -4.39 15.40
N GLY A 22 -12.72 -3.71 14.25
CA GLY A 22 -12.82 -2.25 14.17
C GLY A 22 -14.05 -1.75 14.95
N HIS A 23 -15.24 -2.27 14.64
CA HIS A 23 -16.48 -1.92 15.34
C HIS A 23 -16.42 -2.25 16.85
N LEU A 24 -15.95 -3.44 17.20
CA LEU A 24 -15.82 -3.84 18.60
C LEU A 24 -14.86 -2.94 19.39
N SER A 25 -13.75 -2.51 18.76
CA SER A 25 -12.77 -1.63 19.39
C SER A 25 -13.33 -0.22 19.59
N GLU A 26 -14.03 0.33 18.60
CA GLU A 26 -14.70 1.62 18.71
C GLU A 26 -15.74 1.62 19.84
N GLU A 27 -16.66 0.65 19.82
CA GLU A 27 -17.70 0.52 20.88
C GLU A 27 -17.07 0.38 22.28
N SER A 28 -16.05 -0.48 22.41
CA SER A 28 -15.38 -0.70 23.69
C SER A 28 -14.64 0.54 24.19
N LEU A 29 -14.01 1.30 23.30
CA LEU A 29 -13.32 2.54 23.66
C LEU A 29 -14.30 3.64 24.02
N ASP A 30 -15.41 3.78 23.31
CA ASP A 30 -16.46 4.75 23.61
C ASP A 30 -17.15 4.44 24.96
N GLU A 31 -17.38 3.17 25.25
CA GLU A 31 -17.90 2.74 26.55
C GLU A 31 -16.93 3.08 27.69
N LEU A 32 -15.64 2.81 27.49
CA LEU A 32 -14.61 3.15 28.46
C LEU A 32 -14.50 4.67 28.67
N LEU A 33 -14.53 5.45 27.59
CA LEU A 33 -14.50 6.91 27.65
C LEU A 33 -15.69 7.49 28.41
N ARG A 34 -16.90 6.97 28.16
CA ARG A 34 -18.11 7.36 28.89
C ARG A 34 -17.97 7.02 30.37
N TYR A 35 -17.55 5.80 30.68
CA TYR A 35 -17.38 5.35 32.06
C TYR A 35 -16.33 6.16 32.83
N VAL A 36 -15.16 6.36 32.26
CA VAL A 36 -14.09 7.18 32.88
C VAL A 36 -14.55 8.63 33.08
N SER A 37 -15.28 9.19 32.10
CA SER A 37 -15.81 10.56 32.20
C SER A 37 -16.86 10.68 33.31
N GLU A 38 -17.65 9.65 33.53
CA GLU A 38 -18.63 9.58 34.61
C GLU A 38 -17.97 9.45 35.97
N VAL A 39 -16.98 8.58 36.12
CA VAL A 39 -16.17 8.46 37.33
C VAL A 39 -15.49 9.79 37.66
N ARG A 40 -14.90 10.46 36.66
CA ARG A 40 -14.28 11.80 36.83
C ARG A 40 -15.29 12.83 37.32
N ARG A 41 -16.51 12.84 36.77
CA ARG A 41 -17.58 13.76 37.15
C ARG A 41 -18.02 13.52 38.61
N HIS A 42 -18.20 12.26 39.00
CA HIS A 42 -18.52 11.88 40.37
C HIS A 42 -17.44 12.32 41.34
N LEU A 43 -16.18 12.11 41.03
CA LEU A 43 -15.05 12.53 41.87
C LEU A 43 -14.98 14.06 42.01
N ALA A 44 -15.21 14.79 40.89
CA ALA A 44 -15.20 16.26 40.90
C ALA A 44 -16.37 16.87 41.70
N SER A 45 -17.54 16.21 41.70
CA SER A 45 -18.74 16.65 42.42
C SER A 45 -18.70 16.34 43.93
N SER A 46 -17.87 15.40 44.35
CA SER A 46 -17.80 14.95 45.77
C SER A 46 -17.14 15.94 46.74
N GLY A 47 -16.65 17.09 46.27
CA GLY A 47 -16.14 18.18 47.11
C GLY A 47 -14.98 17.79 48.05
N LEU A 48 -14.23 16.76 47.71
CA LEU A 48 -13.13 16.21 48.50
C LEU A 48 -12.01 17.24 48.64
N LYS A 49 -11.72 17.65 49.86
CA LYS A 49 -10.54 18.46 50.18
C LYS A 49 -9.28 17.61 50.04
N ASP A 50 -8.21 18.22 49.55
CA ASP A 50 -6.90 17.58 49.45
C ASP A 50 -6.53 16.85 50.78
N GLY A 51 -6.47 15.53 50.73
CA GLY A 51 -6.04 14.67 51.83
C GLY A 51 -6.97 13.55 52.27
N ASP A 52 -8.26 13.58 51.94
CA ASP A 52 -9.22 12.53 52.31
C ASP A 52 -9.59 11.62 51.13
N LEU A 53 -8.74 10.65 50.86
CA LEU A 53 -9.10 9.51 50.02
C LEU A 53 -10.06 8.59 50.78
N THR A 54 -11.35 8.89 50.74
CA THR A 54 -12.37 8.04 51.34
C THR A 54 -12.36 6.66 50.65
N GLY A 55 -12.67 5.59 51.40
CA GLY A 55 -12.71 4.23 50.90
C GLY A 55 -13.60 4.06 49.66
N ILE A 56 -14.60 4.94 49.48
CA ILE A 56 -15.50 5.00 48.30
C ILE A 56 -14.74 5.42 47.05
N VAL A 57 -13.85 6.44 47.14
CA VAL A 57 -13.04 6.90 45.99
C VAL A 57 -12.06 5.84 45.56
N TYR A 58 -11.39 5.19 46.51
CA TYR A 58 -10.49 4.09 46.25
C TYR A 58 -11.21 2.91 45.57
N SER A 59 -12.39 2.52 46.07
CA SER A 59 -13.21 1.47 45.48
C SER A 59 -13.65 1.80 44.06
N SER A 60 -14.10 3.04 43.80
CA SER A 60 -14.50 3.50 42.47
C SER A 60 -13.33 3.50 41.48
N MET A 61 -12.16 3.97 41.90
CA MET A 61 -10.95 3.92 41.05
C MET A 61 -10.48 2.49 40.80
N SER A 62 -10.51 1.64 41.84
CA SER A 62 -10.15 0.22 41.68
C SER A 62 -11.07 -0.49 40.69
N GLN A 63 -12.38 -0.25 40.75
CA GLN A 63 -13.34 -0.79 39.79
C GLN A 63 -13.12 -0.23 38.40
N CYS A 64 -12.77 1.04 38.25
CA CYS A 64 -12.43 1.64 36.99
C CYS A 64 -11.21 0.95 36.35
N CYS A 65 -10.15 0.77 37.10
CA CYS A 65 -8.95 0.05 36.63
C CYS A 65 -9.26 -1.39 36.24
N LYS A 66 -10.15 -2.07 36.99
CA LYS A 66 -10.58 -3.44 36.66
C LYS A 66 -11.34 -3.48 35.32
N ASN A 67 -12.30 -2.59 35.14
CA ASN A 67 -13.09 -2.52 33.90
C ASN A 67 -12.21 -2.21 32.68
N ILE A 68 -11.25 -1.27 32.81
CA ILE A 68 -10.28 -0.97 31.74
C ILE A 68 -9.46 -2.23 31.41
N LYS A 69 -8.94 -2.91 32.42
CA LYS A 69 -8.13 -4.12 32.25
C LYS A 69 -8.90 -5.24 31.53
N GLU A 70 -10.16 -5.46 31.94
CA GLU A 70 -11.04 -6.47 31.33
C GLU A 70 -11.36 -6.15 29.85
N SER A 71 -11.62 -4.88 29.54
CA SER A 71 -11.87 -4.43 28.17
C SER A 71 -10.61 -4.57 27.29
N LEU A 72 -9.45 -4.18 27.79
CA LEU A 72 -8.17 -4.37 27.10
C LEU A 72 -7.85 -5.86 26.87
N GLN A 73 -8.17 -6.73 27.83
CA GLN A 73 -7.97 -8.18 27.65
C GLN A 73 -8.88 -8.75 26.57
N ARG A 74 -10.15 -8.32 26.51
CA ARG A 74 -11.09 -8.71 25.44
C ARG A 74 -10.58 -8.27 24.06
N LEU A 75 -10.15 -7.01 23.93
CA LEU A 75 -9.59 -6.48 22.68
C LEU A 75 -8.31 -7.22 22.28
N ALA A 76 -7.41 -7.49 23.22
CA ALA A 76 -6.18 -8.24 22.96
C ALA A 76 -6.46 -9.68 22.51
N SER A 77 -7.46 -10.34 23.08
CA SER A 77 -7.88 -11.69 22.66
C SER A 77 -8.41 -11.67 21.22
N SER A 78 -9.31 -10.74 20.91
CA SER A 78 -9.88 -10.56 19.58
C SER A 78 -8.81 -10.25 18.53
N HIS A 79 -7.84 -9.40 18.87
CA HIS A 79 -6.68 -9.08 18.03
C HIS A 79 -5.81 -10.33 17.77
N LYS A 80 -5.60 -11.16 18.80
CA LYS A 80 -4.88 -12.44 18.65
C LYS A 80 -5.58 -13.39 17.67
N ASP A 81 -6.90 -13.41 17.65
CA ASP A 81 -7.68 -14.24 16.74
C ASP A 81 -7.53 -13.80 15.27
N ILE A 82 -7.35 -12.49 15.03
CA ILE A 82 -7.00 -11.97 13.71
C ILE A 82 -5.64 -12.52 13.25
N HIS A 83 -4.61 -12.45 14.10
CA HIS A 83 -3.30 -13.03 13.78
C HIS A 83 -3.39 -14.53 13.46
N GLY A 84 -4.20 -15.28 14.20
CA GLY A 84 -4.46 -16.69 13.90
C GLY A 84 -5.11 -16.89 12.52
N SER A 85 -5.94 -15.96 12.08
CA SER A 85 -6.57 -15.99 10.75
C SER A 85 -5.59 -15.64 9.64
N VAL A 86 -4.73 -14.64 9.84
CA VAL A 86 -3.64 -14.29 8.90
C VAL A 86 -2.71 -15.50 8.70
N SER A 87 -2.35 -16.20 9.78
CA SER A 87 -1.55 -17.42 9.69
C SER A 87 -2.20 -18.53 8.84
N LYS A 88 -3.55 -18.58 8.80
CA LYS A 88 -4.25 -19.54 7.95
C LYS A 88 -4.16 -19.18 6.47
N VAL A 89 -4.13 -17.88 6.14
CA VAL A 89 -3.88 -17.43 4.76
C VAL A 89 -2.48 -17.88 4.32
N GLY A 90 -1.44 -17.65 5.14
CA GLY A 90 -0.09 -18.14 4.85
C GLY A 90 -0.06 -19.65 4.59
N LYS A 91 -0.70 -20.45 5.46
CA LYS A 91 -0.79 -21.90 5.28
C LYS A 91 -1.59 -22.30 4.03
N ALA A 92 -2.60 -21.51 3.63
CA ALA A 92 -3.33 -21.75 2.40
C ALA A 92 -2.46 -21.49 1.18
N ILE A 93 -1.63 -20.45 1.21
CA ILE A 93 -0.63 -20.16 0.16
C ILE A 93 0.38 -21.31 0.09
N ASP A 94 1.02 -21.67 1.21
CA ASP A 94 2.03 -22.73 1.26
C ASP A 94 1.53 -24.09 0.75
N ARG A 95 0.23 -24.39 0.92
CA ARG A 95 -0.37 -25.65 0.49
C ARG A 95 -0.79 -25.68 -0.97
N ASN A 96 -1.08 -24.52 -1.55
CA ASN A 96 -1.67 -24.43 -2.88
C ASN A 96 -0.71 -23.90 -3.94
N PHE A 97 0.44 -23.34 -3.52
CA PHE A 97 1.45 -22.82 -4.44
C PHE A 97 2.77 -23.49 -4.15
N ASP A 98 3.23 -24.30 -5.10
CA ASP A 98 4.54 -24.94 -5.03
C ASP A 98 5.64 -23.92 -5.34
N ALA A 99 6.65 -23.87 -4.47
CA ALA A 99 7.88 -23.11 -4.70
C ALA A 99 8.88 -23.91 -5.58
N GLU A 100 8.44 -24.87 -6.37
CA GLU A 100 9.31 -25.75 -7.14
C GLU A 100 9.84 -25.03 -8.39
N ILE A 101 11.04 -24.44 -8.24
CA ILE A 101 11.74 -23.72 -9.32
C ILE A 101 11.98 -24.64 -10.54
N SER A 102 12.16 -25.95 -10.31
CA SER A 102 12.35 -26.94 -11.37
C SER A 102 11.21 -26.96 -12.40
N ALA A 103 9.98 -26.73 -11.94
CA ALA A 103 8.82 -26.66 -12.81
C ALA A 103 8.79 -25.40 -13.72
N VAL A 104 9.55 -24.37 -13.37
CA VAL A 104 9.66 -23.10 -14.12
C VAL A 104 10.81 -23.14 -15.13
N VAL A 105 11.83 -23.95 -14.85
CA VAL A 105 13.07 -24.06 -15.67
C VAL A 105 12.90 -25.10 -16.81
N ALA A 106 11.82 -25.88 -16.80
CA ALA A 106 11.58 -26.86 -17.85
C ALA A 106 11.42 -26.18 -19.23
N ASP A 107 12.12 -26.69 -20.26
CA ASP A 107 12.18 -26.09 -21.61
C ASP A 107 10.79 -25.91 -22.26
N ASN A 108 9.80 -26.69 -21.85
CA ASN A 108 8.45 -26.70 -22.41
C ASN A 108 7.39 -25.99 -21.54
N VAL A 109 7.81 -25.16 -20.60
CA VAL A 109 6.90 -24.46 -19.66
C VAL A 109 5.81 -23.65 -20.37
N TRP A 110 6.18 -23.07 -21.51
CA TRP A 110 5.30 -22.19 -22.28
C TRP A 110 4.50 -22.92 -23.37
N GLU A 111 4.70 -24.22 -23.57
CA GLU A 111 3.96 -25.02 -24.54
C GLU A 111 2.55 -25.42 -24.05
N LEU A 112 2.31 -25.34 -22.74
CA LEU A 112 1.02 -25.64 -22.15
C LEU A 112 0.02 -24.51 -22.47
N GLN A 113 -1.06 -24.83 -23.17
CA GLN A 113 -2.09 -23.87 -23.60
C GLN A 113 -2.64 -23.01 -22.43
N GLU A 114 -2.81 -23.61 -21.26
CA GLU A 114 -3.27 -22.86 -20.07
C GLU A 114 -2.29 -21.78 -19.66
N ARG A 115 -0.99 -22.05 -19.66
CA ARG A 115 0.03 -21.07 -19.31
C ARG A 115 0.16 -19.97 -20.35
N GLN A 116 0.04 -20.30 -21.64
CA GLN A 116 -0.02 -19.30 -22.71
C GLN A 116 -1.22 -18.37 -22.54
N LYS A 117 -2.37 -18.91 -22.14
CA LYS A 117 -3.56 -18.13 -21.86
C LYS A 117 -3.33 -17.15 -20.72
N TYR A 118 -2.80 -17.60 -19.58
CA TYR A 118 -2.47 -16.72 -18.45
C TYR A 118 -1.45 -15.64 -18.82
N LEU A 119 -0.43 -15.98 -19.60
CA LEU A 119 0.52 -15.01 -20.10
C LEU A 119 -0.17 -13.95 -20.96
N SER A 120 -1.01 -14.38 -21.90
CA SER A 120 -1.77 -13.47 -22.76
C SER A 120 -2.71 -12.58 -21.94
N GLU A 121 -3.44 -13.12 -20.95
CA GLU A 121 -4.29 -12.35 -20.04
C GLU A 121 -3.46 -11.28 -19.29
N THR A 122 -2.28 -11.64 -18.78
CA THR A 122 -1.38 -10.72 -18.06
C THR A 122 -0.86 -9.62 -18.98
N ILE A 123 -0.50 -9.95 -20.21
CA ILE A 123 -0.05 -8.96 -21.22
C ILE A 123 -1.21 -8.04 -21.61
N VAL A 124 -2.38 -8.57 -21.84
CA VAL A 124 -3.58 -7.79 -22.20
C VAL A 124 -3.96 -6.83 -21.09
N GLU A 125 -3.94 -7.28 -19.83
CA GLU A 125 -4.18 -6.39 -18.67
C GLU A 125 -3.15 -5.25 -18.64
N HIS A 126 -1.88 -5.55 -18.86
CA HIS A 126 -0.83 -4.55 -18.94
C HIS A 126 -1.09 -3.53 -20.05
N LEU A 127 -1.45 -3.99 -21.26
CA LEU A 127 -1.75 -3.11 -22.39
C LEU A 127 -2.96 -2.22 -22.12
N TYR A 128 -4.02 -2.74 -21.48
CA TYR A 128 -5.15 -1.90 -21.04
C TYR A 128 -4.73 -0.80 -20.06
N ARG A 129 -3.89 -1.13 -19.08
CA ARG A 129 -3.36 -0.16 -18.12
C ARG A 129 -2.51 0.93 -18.78
N GLN A 130 -1.80 0.59 -19.87
CA GLN A 130 -0.96 1.51 -20.65
C GLN A 130 -1.76 2.34 -21.67
N GLY A 131 -3.06 2.08 -21.85
CA GLY A 131 -3.89 2.76 -22.83
C GLY A 131 -3.75 2.25 -24.25
N MET A 132 -3.07 1.12 -24.45
CA MET A 132 -2.89 0.49 -25.76
C MET A 132 -4.08 -0.41 -26.13
N LEU A 133 -5.28 0.18 -26.16
CA LEU A 133 -6.55 -0.55 -26.30
C LEU A 133 -6.60 -1.38 -27.57
N ASN A 134 -6.22 -0.82 -28.71
CA ASN A 134 -6.27 -1.50 -30.01
C ASN A 134 -5.35 -2.73 -30.02
N VAL A 135 -4.12 -2.57 -29.51
CA VAL A 135 -3.14 -3.67 -29.43
C VAL A 135 -3.62 -4.77 -28.48
N ALA A 136 -4.24 -4.39 -27.36
CA ALA A 136 -4.82 -5.34 -26.43
C ALA A 136 -5.96 -6.14 -27.06
N GLU A 137 -6.83 -5.49 -27.83
CA GLU A 137 -7.93 -6.16 -28.53
C GLU A 137 -7.45 -7.08 -29.65
N ASP A 138 -6.43 -6.69 -30.39
CA ASP A 138 -5.84 -7.54 -31.42
C ASP A 138 -5.19 -8.78 -30.81
N LEU A 139 -4.46 -8.62 -29.70
CA LEU A 139 -3.90 -9.75 -28.95
C LEU A 139 -5.00 -10.68 -28.39
N CYS A 140 -6.13 -10.13 -27.92
CA CYS A 140 -7.28 -10.94 -27.49
C CYS A 140 -7.84 -11.80 -28.64
N LYS A 141 -7.94 -11.23 -29.84
CA LYS A 141 -8.42 -11.97 -31.04
C LYS A 141 -7.47 -13.09 -31.44
N GLU A 142 -6.16 -12.79 -31.45
CA GLU A 142 -5.11 -13.74 -31.81
C GLU A 142 -4.95 -14.89 -30.80
N SER A 143 -4.97 -14.55 -29.51
CA SER A 143 -4.79 -15.53 -28.44
C SER A 143 -6.06 -16.29 -28.04
N GLY A 144 -7.23 -15.89 -28.55
CA GLY A 144 -8.52 -16.47 -28.15
C GLY A 144 -8.92 -16.16 -26.69
N VAL A 145 -8.27 -15.19 -26.05
CA VAL A 145 -8.59 -14.77 -24.69
C VAL A 145 -9.81 -13.86 -24.71
N ALA A 146 -10.90 -14.30 -24.07
CA ALA A 146 -12.09 -13.50 -23.88
C ALA A 146 -12.00 -12.75 -22.54
N ILE A 147 -11.90 -11.42 -22.62
CA ILE A 147 -11.97 -10.57 -21.41
C ILE A 147 -13.40 -10.08 -21.25
N ASP A 148 -13.93 -10.21 -20.05
CA ASP A 148 -15.28 -9.74 -19.72
C ASP A 148 -15.38 -8.21 -19.91
N ILE A 149 -16.52 -7.75 -20.42
CA ILE A 149 -16.82 -6.34 -20.64
C ILE A 149 -16.74 -5.56 -19.32
N SER A 150 -17.14 -6.16 -18.23
CA SER A 150 -17.04 -5.57 -16.90
C SER A 150 -15.60 -5.24 -16.47
N MET A 151 -14.64 -6.05 -16.91
CA MET A 151 -13.21 -5.82 -16.67
C MET A 151 -12.61 -4.75 -17.60
N LYS A 152 -13.17 -4.56 -18.79
CA LYS A 152 -12.70 -3.56 -19.77
C LYS A 152 -13.16 -2.15 -19.44
N GLN A 153 -14.41 -2.01 -18.99
CA GLN A 153 -15.08 -0.71 -18.84
C GLN A 153 -14.29 0.29 -17.97
N PRO A 154 -13.74 -0.09 -16.80
CA PRO A 154 -12.93 0.82 -15.99
C PRO A 154 -11.68 1.33 -16.71
N PHE A 155 -11.04 0.49 -17.52
CA PHE A 155 -9.86 0.90 -18.28
C PHE A 155 -10.19 1.82 -19.46
N LEU A 156 -11.36 1.65 -20.08
CA LEU A 156 -11.83 2.57 -21.12
C LEU A 156 -12.05 3.97 -20.55
N GLU A 157 -12.68 4.08 -19.37
CA GLU A 157 -12.87 5.34 -18.68
C GLU A 157 -11.52 5.96 -18.26
N LEU A 158 -10.64 5.15 -17.65
CA LEU A 158 -9.29 5.56 -17.26
C LEU A 158 -8.52 6.14 -18.45
N ASN A 159 -8.54 5.44 -19.58
CA ASN A 159 -7.83 5.89 -20.78
C ASN A 159 -8.41 7.16 -21.38
N ARG A 160 -9.74 7.30 -21.40
CA ARG A 160 -10.41 8.54 -21.84
C ARG A 160 -9.94 9.74 -21.02
N ILE A 161 -9.83 9.57 -19.71
CA ILE A 161 -9.37 10.64 -18.79
C ILE A 161 -7.86 10.90 -19.00
N LEU A 162 -7.06 9.86 -19.18
CA LEU A 162 -5.62 10.02 -19.46
C LEU A 162 -5.34 10.76 -20.76
N GLU A 163 -6.11 10.47 -21.82
CA GLU A 163 -5.99 11.20 -23.09
C GLU A 163 -6.36 12.69 -22.91
N ALA A 164 -7.44 12.99 -22.16
CA ALA A 164 -7.78 14.36 -21.83
C ALA A 164 -6.64 15.07 -21.05
N LEU A 165 -6.06 14.40 -20.05
CA LEU A 165 -4.92 14.92 -19.28
C LEU A 165 -3.68 15.18 -20.16
N LYS A 166 -3.39 14.32 -21.12
CA LYS A 166 -2.30 14.53 -22.10
C LYS A 166 -2.57 15.75 -22.99
N MET A 167 -3.83 16.03 -23.31
CA MET A 167 -4.25 17.23 -24.04
C MET A 167 -4.39 18.46 -23.12
N ARG A 168 -4.01 18.34 -21.83
CA ARG A 168 -4.11 19.36 -20.78
C ARG A 168 -5.54 19.76 -20.43
N ASP A 169 -6.51 18.91 -20.73
CA ASP A 169 -7.88 19.05 -20.25
C ASP A 169 -8.03 18.33 -18.91
N LEU A 170 -8.22 19.12 -17.85
CA LEU A 170 -8.36 18.65 -16.47
C LEU A 170 -9.81 18.31 -16.09
N HIS A 171 -10.78 18.73 -16.92
CA HIS A 171 -12.20 18.66 -16.55
C HIS A 171 -12.67 17.21 -16.28
N PRO A 172 -12.42 16.23 -17.16
CA PRO A 172 -12.86 14.84 -16.91
C PRO A 172 -12.19 14.22 -15.67
N ALA A 173 -10.93 14.57 -15.41
CA ALA A 173 -10.22 14.07 -14.23
C ALA A 173 -10.74 14.68 -12.93
N LEU A 174 -11.11 15.96 -12.94
CA LEU A 174 -11.72 16.64 -11.80
C LEU A 174 -13.11 16.10 -11.48
N GLU A 175 -13.95 15.89 -12.49
CA GLU A 175 -15.27 15.26 -12.31
C GLU A 175 -15.14 13.86 -11.70
N TRP A 176 -14.22 13.06 -12.22
CA TRP A 176 -13.96 11.73 -11.71
C TRP A 176 -13.46 11.76 -10.26
N ALA A 177 -12.53 12.67 -9.93
CA ALA A 177 -11.99 12.81 -8.57
C ALA A 177 -13.07 13.27 -7.57
N ILE A 178 -13.94 14.20 -7.95
CA ILE A 178 -15.04 14.65 -7.12
C ILE A 178 -16.05 13.53 -6.87
N THR A 179 -16.38 12.75 -7.90
CA THR A 179 -17.29 11.59 -7.79
C THR A 179 -16.72 10.52 -6.85
N ASN A 180 -15.41 10.28 -6.88
CA ASN A 180 -14.74 9.27 -6.08
C ASN A 180 -14.08 9.84 -4.80
N ARG A 181 -14.40 11.06 -4.39
CA ARG A 181 -13.74 11.79 -3.29
C ARG A 181 -13.61 10.97 -2.01
N GLN A 182 -14.69 10.35 -1.53
CA GLN A 182 -14.65 9.58 -0.29
C GLN A 182 -13.66 8.42 -0.38
N ARG A 183 -13.72 7.67 -1.47
CA ARG A 183 -12.80 6.54 -1.70
C ARG A 183 -11.34 7.00 -1.82
N LEU A 184 -11.08 8.15 -2.46
CA LEU A 184 -9.75 8.75 -2.55
C LEU A 184 -9.22 9.19 -1.18
N LEU A 185 -10.08 9.75 -0.33
CA LEU A 185 -9.74 10.11 1.05
C LEU A 185 -9.39 8.88 1.89
N ASP A 186 -10.15 7.80 1.78
CA ASP A 186 -9.90 6.54 2.47
C ASP A 186 -8.52 5.95 2.09
N HIS A 187 -8.08 6.18 0.86
CA HIS A 187 -6.74 5.81 0.37
C HIS A 187 -5.65 6.87 0.61
N ASN A 188 -5.94 7.95 1.36
CA ASN A 188 -5.02 9.07 1.58
C ASN A 188 -4.47 9.68 0.28
N SER A 189 -5.28 9.72 -0.77
CA SER A 189 -4.88 10.25 -2.07
C SER A 189 -4.79 11.78 -2.05
N THR A 190 -3.79 12.32 -2.74
CA THR A 190 -3.63 13.75 -2.96
C THR A 190 -4.08 14.19 -4.35
N LEU A 191 -4.69 13.30 -5.14
CA LEU A 191 -5.03 13.50 -6.54
C LEU A 191 -5.93 14.74 -6.74
N GLU A 192 -7.05 14.82 -6.02
CA GLU A 192 -8.02 15.91 -6.17
C GLU A 192 -7.37 17.28 -5.91
N PHE A 193 -6.60 17.39 -4.83
CA PHE A 193 -5.84 18.63 -4.55
C PHE A 193 -4.87 18.98 -5.68
N ARG A 194 -4.14 18.00 -6.22
CA ARG A 194 -3.18 18.22 -7.31
C ARG A 194 -3.86 18.64 -8.61
N LEU A 195 -5.01 18.09 -8.92
CA LEU A 195 -5.83 18.49 -10.07
C LEU A 195 -6.30 19.93 -9.92
N HIS A 196 -6.86 20.30 -8.76
CA HIS A 196 -7.25 21.69 -8.47
C HIS A 196 -6.05 22.64 -8.53
N ARG A 197 -4.89 22.22 -8.02
CA ARG A 197 -3.64 22.98 -8.11
C ARG A 197 -3.26 23.26 -9.56
N LEU A 198 -3.26 22.23 -10.42
CA LEU A 198 -2.94 22.40 -11.84
C LEU A 198 -3.92 23.30 -12.58
N TYR A 199 -5.21 23.16 -12.29
CA TYR A 199 -6.22 24.03 -12.88
C TYR A 199 -6.00 25.48 -12.46
N PHE A 200 -5.73 25.72 -11.18
CA PHE A 200 -5.40 27.05 -10.69
C PHE A 200 -4.16 27.65 -11.38
N ILE A 201 -3.10 26.85 -11.53
CA ILE A 201 -1.89 27.25 -12.25
C ILE A 201 -2.18 27.59 -13.72
N SER A 202 -3.06 26.84 -14.37
CA SER A 202 -3.49 27.15 -15.74
C SER A 202 -4.21 28.50 -15.85
N LEU A 203 -5.04 28.84 -14.86
CA LEU A 203 -5.68 30.15 -14.77
C LEU A 203 -4.63 31.26 -14.59
N LEU A 204 -3.64 31.03 -13.71
CA LEU A 204 -2.56 32.00 -13.48
C LEU A 204 -1.72 32.28 -14.74
N SER A 205 -1.55 31.28 -15.60
CA SER A 205 -0.83 31.43 -16.88
C SER A 205 -1.55 32.39 -17.84
N GLY A 206 -2.85 32.61 -17.68
CA GLY A 206 -3.62 33.63 -18.41
C GLY A 206 -3.39 35.08 -17.95
N GLY A 207 -2.60 35.28 -16.87
CA GLY A 207 -2.23 36.59 -16.33
C GLY A 207 -3.42 37.34 -15.71
N MET A 208 -3.35 38.67 -15.76
CA MET A 208 -4.34 39.56 -15.15
C MET A 208 -5.79 39.36 -15.61
N LYS A 209 -5.98 38.84 -16.83
CA LYS A 209 -7.35 38.60 -17.37
C LYS A 209 -8.12 37.57 -16.54
N ASN A 210 -7.42 36.57 -16.00
CA ASN A 210 -8.02 35.47 -15.26
C ASN A 210 -7.95 35.67 -13.74
N GLN A 211 -7.53 36.84 -13.25
CA GLN A 211 -7.35 37.09 -11.82
C GLN A 211 -8.64 36.89 -11.02
N ALA A 212 -9.76 37.41 -11.51
CA ALA A 212 -11.05 37.26 -10.82
C ALA A 212 -11.50 35.79 -10.75
N GLU A 213 -11.32 35.06 -11.85
CA GLU A 213 -11.64 33.63 -11.93
C GLU A 213 -10.72 32.82 -11.01
N ALA A 214 -9.42 33.08 -11.00
CA ALA A 214 -8.47 32.43 -10.11
C ALA A 214 -8.82 32.67 -8.62
N LEU A 215 -9.18 33.88 -8.24
CA LEU A 215 -9.64 34.19 -6.88
C LEU A 215 -10.94 33.47 -6.51
N GLN A 216 -11.87 33.37 -7.44
CA GLN A 216 -13.10 32.61 -7.22
C GLN A 216 -12.80 31.11 -7.10
N TYR A 217 -11.93 30.60 -7.94
CA TYR A 217 -11.54 29.18 -7.93
C TYR A 217 -10.77 28.79 -6.68
N ALA A 218 -10.04 29.72 -6.05
CA ALA A 218 -9.31 29.48 -4.81
C ALA A 218 -10.16 28.91 -3.66
N ARG A 219 -11.49 29.10 -3.70
CA ARG A 219 -12.43 28.52 -2.73
C ARG A 219 -12.42 26.98 -2.74
N HIS A 220 -12.08 26.36 -3.88
CA HIS A 220 -11.97 24.89 -3.98
C HIS A 220 -10.84 24.31 -3.13
N PHE A 221 -9.89 25.15 -2.67
CA PHE A 221 -8.83 24.69 -1.76
C PHE A 221 -9.27 24.59 -0.29
N GLN A 222 -10.44 25.09 0.08
CA GLN A 222 -10.91 25.10 1.46
C GLN A 222 -10.91 23.71 2.12
N PRO A 223 -11.38 22.61 1.48
CA PRO A 223 -11.36 21.28 2.07
C PRO A 223 -9.94 20.75 2.34
N PHE A 224 -8.93 21.25 1.63
CA PHE A 224 -7.55 20.78 1.69
C PHE A 224 -6.65 21.66 2.57
N ALA A 225 -7.20 22.73 3.19
CA ALA A 225 -6.44 23.75 3.88
C ALA A 225 -5.59 23.20 5.04
N THR A 226 -6.07 22.19 5.75
CA THR A 226 -5.36 21.57 6.88
C THR A 226 -4.18 20.70 6.44
N GLN A 227 -4.32 19.97 5.34
CA GLN A 227 -3.32 19.02 4.87
C GLN A 227 -2.26 19.67 3.97
N HIS A 228 -2.65 20.68 3.18
CA HIS A 228 -1.82 21.30 2.14
C HIS A 228 -1.58 22.80 2.37
N GLN A 229 -1.51 23.22 3.64
CA GLN A 229 -1.39 24.64 4.00
C GLN A 229 -0.25 25.37 3.28
N ARG A 230 0.95 24.77 3.23
CA ARG A 230 2.12 25.38 2.59
C ARG A 230 1.95 25.53 1.09
N ASP A 231 1.43 24.51 0.42
CA ASP A 231 1.19 24.54 -1.02
C ASP A 231 0.17 25.61 -1.38
N ILE A 232 -0.91 25.73 -0.60
CA ILE A 232 -1.94 26.75 -0.78
C ILE A 232 -1.35 28.16 -0.56
N GLN A 233 -0.50 28.35 0.45
CA GLN A 233 0.19 29.64 0.66
C GLN A 233 1.04 30.03 -0.54
N ILE A 234 1.78 29.06 -1.13
CA ILE A 234 2.59 29.28 -2.32
C ILE A 234 1.69 29.71 -3.50
N LEU A 235 0.58 29.01 -3.71
CA LEU A 235 -0.37 29.32 -4.77
C LEU A 235 -1.00 30.71 -4.58
N MET A 236 -1.40 31.05 -3.36
CA MET A 236 -1.95 32.38 -3.05
C MET A 236 -0.89 33.49 -3.19
N GLY A 237 0.35 33.21 -2.76
CA GLY A 237 1.47 34.13 -2.92
C GLY A 237 1.80 34.44 -4.39
N SER A 238 1.61 33.47 -5.29
CA SER A 238 1.85 33.68 -6.73
C SER A 238 0.90 34.67 -7.39
N LEU A 239 -0.30 34.89 -6.83
CA LEU A 239 -1.27 35.89 -7.32
C LEU A 239 -0.71 37.33 -7.31
N VAL A 240 0.19 37.65 -6.38
CA VAL A 240 0.82 38.97 -6.29
C VAL A 240 1.65 39.27 -7.56
N TYR A 241 2.16 38.25 -8.22
CA TYR A 241 3.04 38.36 -9.39
C TYR A 241 2.32 38.30 -10.73
N LEU A 242 0.97 38.17 -10.75
CA LEU A 242 0.19 38.12 -11.98
C LEU A 242 0.44 39.32 -12.91
N ARG A 243 0.72 40.50 -12.33
CA ARG A 243 0.96 41.73 -13.09
C ARG A 243 2.32 41.72 -13.83
N ILE A 244 3.31 41.05 -13.24
CA ILE A 244 4.70 41.00 -13.77
C ILE A 244 4.88 39.73 -14.61
N GLY A 245 3.98 38.76 -14.45
CA GLY A 245 4.09 37.41 -15.01
C GLY A 245 4.79 36.45 -14.05
N ILE A 246 4.17 35.27 -13.87
CA ILE A 246 4.69 34.24 -12.95
C ILE A 246 6.04 33.71 -13.42
N GLU A 247 6.32 33.74 -14.72
CA GLU A 247 7.59 33.34 -15.31
C GLU A 247 8.77 34.15 -14.78
N ASN A 248 8.51 35.41 -14.42
CA ASN A 248 9.53 36.36 -13.89
C ASN A 248 9.51 36.43 -12.35
N SER A 249 8.84 35.50 -11.69
CA SER A 249 8.65 35.46 -10.24
C SER A 249 9.42 34.30 -9.58
N PRO A 250 9.61 34.32 -8.26
CA PRO A 250 10.14 33.18 -7.51
C PRO A 250 9.29 31.92 -7.66
N TYR A 251 8.06 32.03 -8.17
CA TYR A 251 7.08 30.94 -8.35
C TYR A 251 7.15 30.30 -9.76
N ARG A 252 8.19 30.59 -10.56
CA ARG A 252 8.38 30.01 -11.90
C ARG A 252 8.31 28.49 -11.91
N HIS A 253 8.77 27.82 -10.85
CA HIS A 253 8.72 26.36 -10.70
C HIS A 253 7.30 25.77 -10.76
N LEU A 254 6.25 26.58 -10.52
CA LEU A 254 4.86 26.13 -10.67
C LEU A 254 4.49 25.83 -12.13
N LEU A 255 5.18 26.45 -13.09
CA LEU A 255 4.89 26.30 -14.53
C LEU A 255 5.65 25.13 -15.18
N GLU A 256 6.41 24.35 -14.42
CA GLU A 256 7.17 23.22 -14.95
C GLU A 256 6.27 22.13 -15.54
N ASN A 257 6.67 21.59 -16.68
CA ASN A 257 5.92 20.53 -17.38
C ASN A 257 5.91 19.19 -16.62
N THR A 258 6.83 18.99 -15.68
CA THR A 258 6.89 17.81 -14.82
C THR A 258 5.58 17.58 -14.04
N ASN A 259 4.89 18.66 -13.67
CA ASN A 259 3.60 18.58 -12.99
C ASN A 259 2.51 17.82 -13.79
N TRP A 260 2.57 17.90 -15.13
CA TRP A 260 1.61 17.23 -16.01
C TRP A 260 1.91 15.74 -16.20
N SER A 261 3.18 15.34 -16.26
CA SER A 261 3.54 13.92 -16.29
C SER A 261 3.22 13.25 -14.96
N ASP A 262 3.49 13.94 -13.86
CA ASP A 262 3.23 13.44 -12.51
C ASP A 262 1.74 13.19 -12.26
N ILE A 263 0.87 14.09 -12.74
CA ILE A 263 -0.57 13.93 -12.52
C ILE A 263 -1.15 12.71 -13.25
N CYS A 264 -0.66 12.41 -14.47
CA CYS A 264 -1.06 11.21 -15.18
C CYS A 264 -0.68 9.94 -14.41
N THR A 265 0.55 9.92 -13.87
CA THR A 265 1.03 8.79 -13.06
C THR A 265 0.22 8.62 -11.78
N ILE A 266 -0.07 9.72 -11.07
CA ILE A 266 -0.85 9.70 -9.84
C ILE A 266 -2.29 9.28 -10.13
N PHE A 267 -2.90 9.79 -11.20
CA PHE A 267 -4.25 9.43 -11.61
C PHE A 267 -4.34 7.93 -11.92
N THR A 268 -3.41 7.38 -12.73
CA THR A 268 -3.39 5.94 -13.05
C THR A 268 -3.23 5.10 -11.79
N ARG A 269 -2.32 5.48 -10.88
CA ARG A 269 -2.10 4.78 -9.63
C ARG A 269 -3.37 4.75 -8.78
N ASP A 270 -4.00 5.89 -8.56
CA ASP A 270 -5.14 6.01 -7.67
C ASP A 270 -6.39 5.37 -8.30
N ALA A 271 -6.58 5.49 -9.62
CA ALA A 271 -7.65 4.78 -10.32
C ALA A 271 -7.48 3.25 -10.24
N CYS A 272 -6.27 2.73 -10.46
CA CYS A 272 -6.00 1.30 -10.27
C CYS A 272 -6.23 0.85 -8.82
N ALA A 273 -5.80 1.66 -7.84
CA ALA A 273 -6.01 1.35 -6.42
C ALA A 273 -7.51 1.26 -6.07
N LEU A 274 -8.36 2.16 -6.62
CA LEU A 274 -9.81 2.10 -6.42
C LEU A 274 -10.48 0.87 -7.06
N LEU A 275 -9.83 0.26 -8.06
CA LEU A 275 -10.23 -1.01 -8.67
C LEU A 275 -9.69 -2.24 -7.91
N GLY A 276 -8.97 -2.03 -6.81
CA GLY A 276 -8.31 -3.11 -6.07
C GLY A 276 -7.07 -3.69 -6.78
N LEU A 277 -6.56 -2.99 -7.80
CA LEU A 277 -5.39 -3.42 -8.56
C LEU A 277 -4.10 -2.86 -7.96
N SER A 278 -3.00 -3.60 -8.13
CA SER A 278 -1.66 -3.10 -7.77
C SER A 278 -1.29 -1.86 -8.59
N VAL A 279 -0.42 -1.01 -8.05
CA VAL A 279 0.04 0.22 -8.72
C VAL A 279 0.74 -0.10 -10.05
N GLU A 280 1.61 -1.08 -10.03
CA GLU A 280 2.31 -1.57 -11.23
C GLU A 280 1.67 -2.89 -11.66
N SER A 281 1.58 -3.13 -12.98
CA SER A 281 1.05 -4.40 -13.49
C SER A 281 1.99 -5.56 -13.13
N PRO A 282 1.46 -6.79 -12.96
CA PRO A 282 2.28 -7.97 -12.71
C PRO A 282 3.39 -8.16 -13.75
N LEU A 283 3.08 -7.90 -15.03
CA LEU A 283 4.06 -7.96 -16.11
C LEU A 283 5.20 -6.95 -15.92
N SER A 284 4.88 -5.70 -15.58
CA SER A 284 5.89 -4.65 -15.37
C SER A 284 6.82 -5.01 -14.19
N VAL A 285 6.26 -5.49 -13.11
CA VAL A 285 7.03 -5.92 -11.92
C VAL A 285 7.94 -7.08 -12.26
N SER A 286 7.41 -8.13 -12.91
CA SER A 286 8.19 -9.33 -13.28
C SER A 286 9.31 -8.98 -14.25
N PHE A 287 9.02 -8.17 -15.27
CA PHE A 287 10.02 -7.74 -16.24
C PHE A 287 11.13 -6.90 -15.59
N SER A 288 10.77 -5.91 -14.78
CA SER A 288 11.74 -5.05 -14.09
C SER A 288 12.63 -5.85 -13.14
N SER A 289 12.03 -6.77 -12.37
CA SER A 289 12.76 -7.66 -11.46
C SER A 289 13.70 -8.58 -12.23
N GLY A 290 13.24 -9.15 -13.34
CA GLY A 290 14.06 -9.96 -14.24
C GLY A 290 15.25 -9.20 -14.81
N CYS A 291 15.04 -7.97 -15.28
CA CYS A 291 16.12 -7.13 -15.80
C CYS A 291 17.19 -6.79 -14.74
N MET A 292 16.79 -6.64 -13.49
CA MET A 292 17.74 -6.41 -12.38
C MET A 292 18.47 -7.68 -11.95
N ALA A 293 17.76 -8.80 -11.89
CA ALA A 293 18.31 -10.07 -11.41
C ALA A 293 19.20 -10.78 -12.44
N LEU A 294 18.79 -10.78 -13.71
CA LEU A 294 19.43 -11.57 -14.76
C LEU A 294 20.93 -11.31 -14.94
N PRO A 295 21.45 -10.07 -14.98
CA PRO A 295 22.89 -9.82 -15.12
C PRO A 295 23.70 -10.41 -13.96
N VAL A 296 23.18 -10.34 -12.74
CA VAL A 296 23.85 -10.87 -11.54
C VAL A 296 23.88 -12.40 -11.60
N LEU A 297 22.76 -13.03 -11.98
CA LEU A 297 22.67 -14.50 -12.14
C LEU A 297 23.57 -15.00 -13.26
N MET A 298 23.67 -14.30 -14.38
CA MET A 298 24.56 -14.63 -15.48
C MET A 298 26.03 -14.56 -15.06
N ASN A 299 26.43 -13.52 -14.32
CA ASN A 299 27.79 -13.39 -13.80
C ASN A 299 28.15 -14.53 -12.86
N ILE A 300 27.24 -14.93 -11.96
CA ILE A 300 27.45 -16.07 -11.07
C ILE A 300 27.59 -17.36 -11.86
N ARG A 301 26.70 -17.60 -12.81
CA ARG A 301 26.77 -18.77 -13.67
C ARG A 301 28.13 -18.86 -14.35
N GLN A 302 28.63 -17.77 -14.91
CA GLN A 302 29.95 -17.74 -15.54
C GLN A 302 31.09 -18.08 -14.55
N VAL A 303 31.04 -17.56 -13.30
CA VAL A 303 32.03 -17.87 -12.27
C VAL A 303 31.96 -19.33 -11.84
N ILE A 304 30.76 -19.91 -11.70
CA ILE A 304 30.55 -21.31 -11.35
C ILE A 304 31.14 -22.23 -12.43
N GLU A 305 30.83 -21.92 -13.72
CA GLU A 305 31.33 -22.65 -14.86
C GLU A 305 32.88 -22.60 -14.94
N GLN A 306 33.47 -21.40 -14.81
CA GLN A 306 34.91 -21.21 -14.84
C GLN A 306 35.63 -21.90 -13.70
N ARG A 307 35.04 -21.95 -12.52
CA ARG A 307 35.66 -22.59 -11.32
C ARG A 307 35.27 -24.04 -11.14
N GLN A 308 34.48 -24.61 -12.03
CA GLN A 308 33.95 -25.98 -11.96
C GLN A 308 33.35 -26.33 -10.59
N CYS A 309 32.73 -25.36 -9.94
CA CYS A 309 32.08 -25.55 -8.65
C CYS A 309 30.77 -26.33 -8.84
N THR A 310 30.71 -27.57 -8.35
CA THR A 310 29.50 -28.39 -8.30
C THR A 310 28.79 -28.18 -6.96
N GLY A 311 27.46 -28.11 -6.97
CA GLY A 311 26.65 -28.04 -5.72
C GLY A 311 26.44 -26.64 -5.14
N VAL A 312 26.76 -25.56 -5.87
CA VAL A 312 26.53 -24.18 -5.42
C VAL A 312 25.04 -23.84 -5.43
N TRP A 313 24.26 -24.43 -6.35
CA TRP A 313 22.83 -24.37 -6.33
C TRP A 313 22.31 -25.37 -5.29
N SER A 314 22.01 -24.86 -4.11
CA SER A 314 21.45 -25.70 -3.07
C SER A 314 20.01 -26.11 -3.44
N HIS A 315 19.61 -27.33 -3.00
CA HIS A 315 18.20 -27.75 -3.10
C HIS A 315 17.25 -26.94 -2.19
N LYS A 316 17.77 -25.91 -1.54
CA LYS A 316 16.98 -24.95 -0.78
C LYS A 316 16.54 -23.84 -1.72
N ASP A 317 15.34 -23.30 -1.51
CA ASP A 317 14.74 -22.20 -2.26
C ASP A 317 15.48 -20.85 -2.07
N GLU A 318 16.81 -20.90 -1.87
CA GLU A 318 17.65 -19.73 -1.64
C GLU A 318 18.69 -19.61 -2.77
N LEU A 319 18.78 -18.43 -3.35
CA LEU A 319 19.83 -18.11 -4.29
C LEU A 319 21.20 -18.03 -3.58
N PRO A 320 22.29 -18.44 -4.22
CA PRO A 320 23.63 -18.38 -3.63
C PRO A 320 24.15 -16.94 -3.44
N ILE A 321 23.43 -15.96 -3.91
CA ILE A 321 23.77 -14.54 -3.80
C ILE A 321 22.52 -13.71 -3.50
N GLU A 322 22.71 -12.69 -2.70
CA GLU A 322 21.67 -11.67 -2.46
C GLU A 322 21.55 -10.73 -3.67
N ILE A 323 20.34 -10.56 -4.18
CA ILE A 323 20.00 -9.63 -5.26
C ILE A 323 19.02 -8.61 -4.70
N ASP A 324 19.43 -7.35 -4.59
CA ASP A 324 18.56 -6.28 -4.17
C ASP A 324 17.67 -5.81 -5.34
N LEU A 325 16.39 -6.17 -5.28
CA LEU A 325 15.35 -5.74 -6.22
C LEU A 325 14.69 -4.42 -5.80
N GLY A 326 15.16 -3.80 -4.71
CA GLY A 326 14.61 -2.59 -4.14
C GLY A 326 13.37 -2.82 -3.26
N LYS A 327 13.04 -1.82 -2.44
CA LYS A 327 11.97 -1.89 -1.43
C LYS A 327 10.59 -2.21 -2.01
N LYS A 328 10.33 -1.88 -3.27
CA LYS A 328 9.05 -2.17 -3.94
C LYS A 328 8.79 -3.66 -4.13
N CYS A 329 9.84 -4.48 -4.16
CA CYS A 329 9.78 -5.92 -4.33
C CYS A 329 9.83 -6.70 -3.02
N TRP A 330 9.73 -6.04 -1.88
CA TRP A 330 9.70 -6.69 -0.57
C TRP A 330 8.28 -7.17 -0.24
N TYR A 331 7.84 -8.20 -0.92
CA TYR A 331 6.49 -8.77 -0.76
C TYR A 331 6.36 -9.65 0.47
N HIS A 332 7.46 -10.12 1.04
CA HIS A 332 7.49 -11.01 2.20
C HIS A 332 8.25 -10.37 3.36
N SER A 333 7.66 -10.48 4.55
CA SER A 333 8.36 -10.13 5.79
C SER A 333 9.25 -11.29 6.20
N VAL A 334 10.52 -11.22 5.86
CA VAL A 334 11.53 -12.19 6.26
C VAL A 334 12.33 -11.62 7.42
N PHE A 335 12.42 -12.36 8.52
CA PHE A 335 13.30 -12.02 9.62
C PHE A 335 14.57 -12.85 9.57
N SER A 336 15.71 -12.17 9.40
CA SER A 336 17.03 -12.78 9.54
C SER A 336 17.64 -12.43 10.90
N CYS A 337 18.13 -13.43 11.60
CA CYS A 337 18.78 -13.21 12.88
C CYS A 337 20.07 -12.37 12.73
N PRO A 338 20.20 -11.22 13.41
CA PRO A 338 21.36 -10.34 13.27
C PRO A 338 22.67 -11.00 13.76
N ILE A 339 22.57 -12.00 14.62
CA ILE A 339 23.73 -12.71 15.18
C ILE A 339 24.19 -13.86 14.26
N LEU A 340 23.25 -14.75 13.88
CA LEU A 340 23.57 -15.92 13.04
C LEU A 340 23.50 -15.62 11.55
N ARG A 341 22.93 -14.49 11.16
CA ARG A 341 22.71 -14.08 9.75
C ARG A 341 21.96 -15.13 8.93
N GLN A 342 21.06 -15.85 9.59
CA GLN A 342 20.23 -16.90 8.99
C GLN A 342 18.77 -16.51 9.12
N GLN A 343 17.98 -16.86 8.14
CA GLN A 343 16.54 -16.72 8.17
C GLN A 343 15.95 -17.57 9.30
N THR A 344 14.93 -17.05 9.97
CA THR A 344 14.21 -17.82 10.99
C THR A 344 13.23 -18.79 10.34
N THR A 345 13.06 -19.95 10.98
CA THR A 345 12.17 -21.02 10.55
C THR A 345 11.17 -21.35 11.67
N GLU A 346 10.20 -22.20 11.41
CA GLU A 346 9.28 -22.69 12.45
C GLU A 346 10.03 -23.40 13.61
N THR A 347 11.10 -24.11 13.28
CA THR A 347 11.95 -24.80 14.27
C THR A 347 12.91 -23.85 14.99
N ASN A 348 13.25 -22.71 14.36
CA ASN A 348 14.13 -21.68 14.90
C ASN A 348 13.47 -20.29 14.82
N PRO A 349 12.37 -20.05 15.57
CA PRO A 349 11.59 -18.83 15.49
C PRO A 349 12.33 -17.61 16.04
N PRO A 350 11.89 -16.38 15.66
CA PRO A 350 12.37 -15.16 16.25
C PRO A 350 11.91 -15.05 17.71
N MET A 351 12.82 -14.67 18.60
CA MET A 351 12.63 -14.48 20.02
C MET A 351 12.89 -13.03 20.41
N LYS A 352 11.89 -12.36 20.98
CA LYS A 352 12.04 -10.98 21.49
C LYS A 352 12.62 -11.00 22.90
N LEU A 353 13.73 -10.32 23.08
CA LEU A 353 14.37 -10.12 24.39
C LEU A 353 13.68 -9.00 25.18
N ILE A 354 13.89 -8.98 26.50
CA ILE A 354 13.36 -7.95 27.41
C ILE A 354 13.81 -6.53 26.98
N CYS A 355 15.02 -6.40 26.45
CA CYS A 355 15.56 -5.14 25.92
C CYS A 355 14.97 -4.72 24.58
N GLY A 356 14.01 -5.48 24.01
CA GLY A 356 13.35 -5.17 22.75
C GLY A 356 14.05 -5.72 21.48
N HIS A 357 15.28 -6.20 21.58
CA HIS A 357 15.95 -6.84 20.45
C HIS A 357 15.30 -8.17 20.10
N VAL A 358 15.32 -8.52 18.82
CA VAL A 358 14.82 -9.79 18.31
C VAL A 358 15.98 -10.59 17.72
N ILE A 359 16.11 -11.84 18.13
CA ILE A 359 17.14 -12.79 17.66
C ILE A 359 16.48 -14.15 17.46
N SER A 360 17.12 -15.06 16.73
CA SER A 360 16.60 -16.44 16.60
C SER A 360 16.78 -17.25 17.90
N ARG A 361 15.94 -18.27 18.08
CA ARG A 361 16.03 -19.18 19.25
C ARG A 361 17.42 -19.80 19.38
N ASP A 362 18.02 -20.22 18.27
CA ASP A 362 19.36 -20.84 18.29
C ASP A 362 20.45 -19.85 18.68
N ALA A 363 20.32 -18.57 18.26
CA ALA A 363 21.22 -17.52 18.72
C ALA A 363 21.10 -17.31 20.22
N LEU A 364 19.87 -17.29 20.74
CA LEU A 364 19.62 -17.16 22.18
C LEU A 364 20.22 -18.32 22.95
N ASN A 365 20.00 -19.57 22.51
CA ASN A 365 20.57 -20.75 23.13
C ASN A 365 22.10 -20.73 23.12
N LYS A 366 22.74 -20.30 22.00
CA LYS A 366 24.20 -20.15 21.94
C LYS A 366 24.71 -19.11 22.93
N LEU A 367 24.02 -17.97 23.07
CA LEU A 367 24.41 -16.93 24.03
C LEU A 367 24.29 -17.43 25.48
N ILE A 368 23.24 -18.16 25.83
CA ILE A 368 23.05 -18.74 27.17
C ILE A 368 24.14 -19.77 27.46
N ASN A 369 24.46 -20.64 26.51
CA ASN A 369 25.47 -21.72 26.70
C ASN A 369 26.88 -21.18 26.69
N THR A 370 27.17 -20.01 26.11
CA THR A 370 28.50 -19.39 26.10
C THR A 370 28.75 -18.47 27.31
N GLY A 371 27.75 -18.29 28.18
CA GLY A 371 27.89 -17.52 29.44
C GLY A 371 28.20 -16.04 29.26
N LYS A 372 27.85 -15.45 28.10
CA LYS A 372 28.02 -14.03 27.81
C LYS A 372 26.67 -13.30 27.71
#